data_79d2d535152fbf4fd32ee62e991b3f92
#
_entry.id   79d2d535152fbf4fd32ee62e991b3f92
#
_cell.length_a   1.000
_cell.length_b   1.000
_cell.length_c   1.000
_cell.angle_alpha   90.00
_cell.angle_beta   90.00
_cell.angle_gamma   90.00
#
_symmetry.space_group_name_H-M   'P 1'
#
loop_
_entity.id
_entity.type
_entity.pdbx_description
1 polymer ?
#
loop_
_entity_poly.entity_id
_entity_poly.type
_entity_poly.pdbx_seq_one_letter_code
_entity_poly.pdbx_strand_id
1 'polypeptide(L)'
;TGVGIFDVEIIRIGEGFDPHTWDALYDACAALKAKAILVAGDDLDEARLTQNYARLCEVMRPYGLTADLEFMPWTAVKDAKSALRIVQDAGSPANAGILVDALHFGRSTTTLDDIRAIPRELLHYAQICDAVAGTHFTVEEMIHTARCERLLPGDGTIDVRGLFNALPADLPVSVEVVNLEREKT
;
A
#
# COMPACT_ATOMS: atom_id res chain seq x y z
N THR A 1 26.84 0.51 -6.49
CA THR A 1 26.50 1.84 -5.93
C THR A 1 26.23 1.80 -4.42
N GLY A 2 25.96 0.63 -3.82
CA GLY A 2 25.54 0.48 -2.43
C GLY A 2 24.05 0.80 -2.17
N VAL A 3 23.29 1.14 -3.21
CA VAL A 3 21.83 1.34 -3.13
C VAL A 3 21.13 0.03 -3.45
N GLY A 4 20.18 -0.36 -2.57
CA GLY A 4 19.28 -1.50 -2.78
C GLY A 4 17.89 -1.03 -3.21
N ILE A 5 17.10 -1.95 -3.76
CA ILE A 5 15.67 -1.76 -4.04
C ILE A 5 14.90 -2.48 -2.94
N PHE A 6 14.00 -1.79 -2.25
CA PHE A 6 13.16 -2.40 -1.22
C PHE A 6 11.84 -2.88 -1.80
N ASP A 7 11.10 -2.01 -2.45
CA ASP A 7 9.79 -2.26 -3.02
C ASP A 7 9.70 -1.83 -4.49
N VAL A 8 8.67 -2.31 -5.15
CA VAL A 8 8.32 -1.95 -6.52
C VAL A 8 6.82 -1.67 -6.61
N GLU A 9 6.44 -0.62 -7.30
CA GLU A 9 5.05 -0.24 -7.57
C GLU A 9 4.70 -0.51 -9.03
N ILE A 10 3.53 -0.95 -9.35
CA ILE A 10 2.38 -1.36 -8.57
C ILE A 10 1.63 -2.45 -9.35
N ILE A 11 1.18 -3.50 -8.67
CA ILE A 11 0.27 -4.49 -9.25
C ILE A 11 -1.17 -4.13 -8.86
N ARG A 12 -2.06 -4.03 -9.85
CA ARG A 12 -3.48 -3.72 -9.63
C ARG A 12 -4.34 -4.93 -9.92
N ILE A 13 -5.12 -5.37 -8.92
CA ILE A 13 -6.02 -6.52 -9.03
C ILE A 13 -7.39 -6.01 -9.46
N GLY A 14 -7.70 -6.11 -10.74
CA GLY A 14 -9.01 -5.82 -11.33
C GLY A 14 -9.76 -7.08 -11.74
N GLU A 15 -10.91 -6.93 -12.41
CA GLU A 15 -11.82 -8.01 -12.80
C GLU A 15 -11.14 -9.14 -13.61
N GLY A 16 -10.29 -8.78 -14.56
CA GLY A 16 -9.59 -9.74 -15.45
C GLY A 16 -8.17 -10.08 -15.00
N PHE A 17 -7.88 -9.98 -13.70
CA PHE A 17 -6.52 -10.15 -13.19
C PHE A 17 -5.99 -11.58 -13.39
N ASP A 18 -4.78 -11.68 -13.93
CA ASP A 18 -3.99 -12.90 -13.96
C ASP A 18 -2.58 -12.61 -13.40
N PRO A 19 -2.16 -13.26 -12.28
CA PRO A 19 -0.86 -13.01 -11.69
C PRO A 19 0.31 -13.36 -12.62
N HIS A 20 0.17 -14.29 -13.56
CA HIS A 20 1.22 -14.67 -14.50
C HIS A 20 1.51 -13.60 -15.57
N THR A 21 0.66 -12.61 -15.74
CA THR A 21 0.95 -11.43 -16.58
C THR A 21 2.18 -10.66 -16.08
N TRP A 22 2.55 -10.85 -14.82
CA TRP A 22 3.63 -10.12 -14.14
C TRP A 22 4.92 -10.94 -13.96
N ASP A 23 5.04 -12.13 -14.54
CA ASP A 23 6.20 -13.03 -14.35
C ASP A 23 7.53 -12.31 -14.63
N ALA A 24 7.62 -11.49 -15.69
CA ALA A 24 8.84 -10.72 -16.01
C ALA A 24 9.17 -9.66 -14.92
N LEU A 25 8.15 -9.11 -14.24
CA LEU A 25 8.35 -8.20 -13.12
C LEU A 25 8.91 -8.94 -11.90
N TYR A 26 8.39 -10.13 -11.60
CA TYR A 26 8.90 -10.94 -10.49
C TYR A 26 10.35 -11.36 -10.71
N ASP A 27 10.72 -11.77 -11.94
CA ASP A 27 12.11 -12.09 -12.30
C ASP A 27 13.02 -10.87 -12.10
N ALA A 28 12.58 -9.69 -12.53
CA ALA A 28 13.33 -8.44 -12.35
C ALA A 28 13.49 -8.08 -10.86
N CYS A 29 12.41 -8.19 -10.08
CA CYS A 29 12.44 -7.97 -8.63
C CYS A 29 13.42 -8.90 -7.92
N ALA A 30 13.40 -10.20 -8.27
CA ALA A 30 14.31 -11.19 -7.71
C ALA A 30 15.77 -10.87 -8.06
N ALA A 31 16.06 -10.52 -9.33
CA ALA A 31 17.39 -10.12 -9.78
C ALA A 31 17.91 -8.86 -9.05
N LEU A 32 17.03 -7.91 -8.77
CA LEU A 32 17.31 -6.67 -8.04
C LEU A 32 17.30 -6.87 -6.52
N LYS A 33 16.90 -8.04 -6.03
CA LYS A 33 16.72 -8.37 -4.60
C LYS A 33 15.71 -7.48 -3.89
N ALA A 34 14.69 -7.02 -4.62
CA ALA A 34 13.54 -6.34 -4.03
C ALA A 34 12.85 -7.25 -2.99
N LYS A 35 12.15 -6.67 -2.04
CA LYS A 35 11.50 -7.39 -0.94
C LYS A 35 9.99 -7.40 -1.08
N ALA A 36 9.42 -6.34 -1.58
CA ALA A 36 7.99 -6.08 -1.57
C ALA A 36 7.49 -5.61 -2.94
N ILE A 37 6.24 -5.94 -3.25
CA ILE A 37 5.49 -5.29 -4.33
C ILE A 37 4.23 -4.68 -3.72
N LEU A 38 4.02 -3.40 -3.99
CA LEU A 38 2.79 -2.69 -3.67
C LEU A 38 1.64 -3.25 -4.51
N VAL A 39 0.52 -3.57 -3.86
CA VAL A 39 -0.67 -4.14 -4.51
C VAL A 39 -1.88 -3.27 -4.23
N ALA A 40 -2.64 -2.91 -5.27
CA ALA A 40 -3.92 -2.23 -5.16
C ALA A 40 -5.09 -3.16 -5.52
N GLY A 41 -6.18 -3.09 -4.78
CA GLY A 41 -7.39 -3.86 -5.02
C GLY A 41 -8.46 -3.01 -5.71
N ASP A 42 -8.63 -3.16 -7.03
CA ASP A 42 -9.60 -2.40 -7.82
C ASP A 42 -10.87 -3.18 -8.15
N ASP A 43 -10.88 -4.49 -7.95
CA ASP A 43 -12.03 -5.33 -8.25
C ASP A 43 -13.14 -5.12 -7.22
N LEU A 44 -14.31 -4.68 -7.69
CA LEU A 44 -15.49 -4.46 -6.84
C LEU A 44 -16.15 -5.75 -6.35
N ASP A 45 -15.86 -6.89 -6.96
CA ASP A 45 -16.24 -8.21 -6.45
C ASP A 45 -15.19 -8.64 -5.41
N GLU A 46 -15.53 -8.45 -4.13
CA GLU A 46 -14.63 -8.73 -3.00
C GLU A 46 -14.20 -10.22 -2.95
N ALA A 47 -15.08 -11.16 -3.31
CA ALA A 47 -14.74 -12.57 -3.31
C ALA A 47 -13.70 -12.90 -4.39
N ARG A 48 -13.84 -12.33 -5.59
CA ARG A 48 -12.89 -12.48 -6.69
C ARG A 48 -11.58 -11.77 -6.38
N LEU A 49 -11.63 -10.54 -5.81
CA LEU A 49 -10.45 -9.81 -5.35
C LEU A 49 -9.65 -10.64 -4.34
N THR A 50 -10.32 -11.18 -3.32
CA THR A 50 -9.70 -12.03 -2.29
C THR A 50 -9.05 -13.27 -2.89
N GLN A 51 -9.73 -13.96 -3.79
CA GLN A 51 -9.18 -15.14 -4.48
C GLN A 51 -7.97 -14.78 -5.34
N ASN A 52 -8.03 -13.67 -6.08
CA ASN A 52 -6.93 -13.21 -6.92
C ASN A 52 -5.73 -12.74 -6.08
N TYR A 53 -5.96 -12.10 -4.93
CA TYR A 53 -4.91 -11.75 -4.00
C TYR A 53 -4.19 -12.99 -3.43
N ALA A 54 -4.95 -14.01 -3.03
CA ALA A 54 -4.37 -15.29 -2.59
C ALA A 54 -3.49 -15.93 -3.68
N ARG A 55 -3.99 -15.99 -4.94
CA ARG A 55 -3.22 -16.49 -6.09
C ARG A 55 -1.96 -15.67 -6.36
N LEU A 56 -2.05 -14.34 -6.25
CA LEU A 56 -0.88 -13.46 -6.39
C LEU A 56 0.19 -13.79 -5.35
N CYS A 57 -0.19 -13.95 -4.08
CA CYS A 57 0.73 -14.35 -3.02
C CYS A 57 1.41 -15.69 -3.32
N GLU A 58 0.66 -16.70 -3.81
CA GLU A 58 1.21 -18.00 -4.19
C GLU A 58 2.26 -17.89 -5.29
N VAL A 59 1.98 -17.11 -6.34
CA VAL A 59 2.89 -16.90 -7.47
C VAL A 59 4.14 -16.12 -7.06
N MET A 60 4.02 -15.11 -6.20
CA MET A 60 5.13 -14.28 -5.75
C MET A 60 6.05 -14.98 -4.72
N ARG A 61 5.54 -15.96 -3.98
CA ARG A 61 6.28 -16.63 -2.91
C ARG A 61 7.62 -17.25 -3.33
N PRO A 62 7.75 -17.96 -4.47
CA PRO A 62 9.03 -18.51 -4.91
C PRO A 62 10.11 -17.45 -5.19
N TYR A 63 9.72 -16.21 -5.47
CA TYR A 63 10.63 -15.09 -5.71
C TYR A 63 11.10 -14.40 -4.44
N GLY A 64 10.56 -14.81 -3.27
CA GLY A 64 10.87 -14.20 -1.97
C GLY A 64 10.28 -12.80 -1.80
N LEU A 65 9.20 -12.51 -2.54
CA LEU A 65 8.51 -11.22 -2.54
C LEU A 65 7.27 -11.24 -1.64
N THR A 66 7.02 -10.14 -0.95
CA THR A 66 5.76 -9.89 -0.25
C THR A 66 4.78 -9.14 -1.15
N ALA A 67 3.48 -9.43 -1.01
CA ALA A 67 2.39 -8.75 -1.68
C ALA A 67 1.73 -7.81 -0.67
N ASP A 68 2.09 -6.53 -0.68
CA ASP A 68 1.64 -5.56 0.32
C ASP A 68 0.41 -4.82 -0.18
N LEU A 69 -0.77 -5.23 0.31
CA LEU A 69 -2.06 -4.69 -0.08
C LEU A 69 -2.25 -3.30 0.52
N GLU A 70 -2.23 -2.29 -0.33
CA GLU A 70 -2.46 -0.91 0.07
C GLU A 70 -3.95 -0.57 0.04
N PHE A 71 -4.44 -0.03 1.14
CA PHE A 71 -5.78 0.57 1.13
C PHE A 71 -5.74 1.99 0.59
N MET A 72 -6.57 2.26 -0.41
CA MET A 72 -6.73 3.57 -1.04
C MET A 72 -8.22 3.93 -1.08
N PRO A 73 -8.66 5.07 -0.55
CA PRO A 73 -10.09 5.39 -0.39
C PRO A 73 -10.94 5.33 -1.67
N TRP A 74 -10.32 5.45 -2.83
CA TRP A 74 -11.00 5.40 -4.14
C TRP A 74 -10.99 4.01 -4.80
N THR A 75 -10.40 3.00 -4.18
CA THR A 75 -10.38 1.62 -4.69
C THR A 75 -11.43 0.74 -4.00
N ALA A 76 -11.48 -0.55 -4.32
CA ALA A 76 -12.33 -1.49 -3.60
C ALA A 76 -11.83 -1.73 -2.16
N VAL A 77 -10.52 -1.55 -1.91
CA VAL A 77 -9.90 -1.65 -0.58
C VAL A 77 -9.75 -0.24 0.00
N LYS A 78 -10.78 0.24 0.69
CA LYS A 78 -10.92 1.66 1.04
C LYS A 78 -10.24 2.09 2.33
N ASP A 79 -9.98 1.16 3.24
CA ASP A 79 -9.48 1.39 4.59
C ASP A 79 -8.74 0.17 5.15
N ALA A 80 -8.09 0.34 6.29
CA ALA A 80 -7.32 -0.72 6.94
C ALA A 80 -8.16 -1.95 7.30
N LYS A 81 -9.44 -1.78 7.64
CA LYS A 81 -10.35 -2.90 7.96
C LYS A 81 -10.62 -3.76 6.73
N SER A 82 -10.88 -3.13 5.59
CA SER A 82 -11.09 -3.86 4.32
C SER A 82 -9.82 -4.58 3.87
N ALA A 83 -8.64 -3.95 4.00
CA ALA A 83 -7.38 -4.62 3.70
C ALA A 83 -7.15 -5.84 4.60
N LEU A 84 -7.33 -5.68 5.91
CA LEU A 84 -7.16 -6.78 6.87
C LEU A 84 -8.14 -7.94 6.61
N ARG A 85 -9.40 -7.63 6.31
CA ARG A 85 -10.41 -8.64 5.97
C ARG A 85 -10.01 -9.44 4.73
N ILE A 86 -9.61 -8.77 3.65
CA ILE A 86 -9.18 -9.44 2.41
C ILE A 86 -7.99 -10.36 2.68
N VAL A 87 -6.97 -9.89 3.42
CA VAL A 87 -5.80 -10.72 3.76
C VAL A 87 -6.21 -11.95 4.59
N GLN A 88 -7.11 -11.79 5.56
CA GLN A 88 -7.61 -12.89 6.40
C GLN A 88 -8.45 -13.88 5.58
N ASP A 89 -9.37 -13.39 4.75
CA ASP A 89 -10.24 -14.23 3.90
C ASP A 89 -9.44 -14.93 2.78
N ALA A 90 -8.30 -14.39 2.38
CA ALA A 90 -7.33 -15.05 1.50
C ALA A 90 -6.54 -16.18 2.19
N GLY A 91 -6.80 -16.44 3.47
CA GLY A 91 -6.13 -17.47 4.26
C GLY A 91 -4.80 -17.02 4.90
N SER A 92 -4.57 -15.72 5.00
CA SER A 92 -3.35 -15.12 5.58
C SER A 92 -2.07 -15.74 5.02
N PRO A 93 -1.80 -15.65 3.70
CA PRO A 93 -0.58 -16.18 3.11
C PRO A 93 0.67 -15.63 3.82
N ALA A 94 1.70 -16.43 3.98
CA ALA A 94 2.90 -16.07 4.75
C ALA A 94 3.68 -14.87 4.19
N ASN A 95 3.45 -14.53 2.91
CA ASN A 95 4.02 -13.36 2.23
C ASN A 95 2.97 -12.28 1.92
N ALA A 96 1.79 -12.37 2.55
CA ALA A 96 0.81 -11.29 2.50
C ALA A 96 1.24 -10.14 3.40
N GLY A 97 0.92 -8.91 2.99
CA GLY A 97 1.16 -7.72 3.80
C GLY A 97 0.06 -6.68 3.61
N ILE A 98 0.08 -5.68 4.48
CA ILE A 98 -0.75 -4.47 4.40
C ILE A 98 0.19 -3.27 4.39
N LEU A 99 0.11 -2.48 3.34
CA LEU A 99 0.84 -1.22 3.25
C LEU A 99 -0.01 -0.09 3.82
N VAL A 100 0.60 0.66 4.72
CA VAL A 100 0.01 1.85 5.34
C VAL A 100 0.71 3.09 4.79
N ASP A 101 0.02 3.81 3.91
CA ASP A 101 0.44 5.11 3.42
C ASP A 101 -0.25 6.24 4.21
N ALA A 102 0.51 7.26 4.58
CA ALA A 102 0.01 8.38 5.39
C ALA A 102 -1.11 9.17 4.70
N LEU A 103 -1.04 9.39 3.36
CA LEU A 103 -2.10 10.07 2.63
C LEU A 103 -3.40 9.26 2.67
N HIS A 104 -3.31 7.96 2.42
CA HIS A 104 -4.49 7.10 2.38
C HIS A 104 -5.09 6.91 3.77
N PHE A 105 -4.27 6.85 4.82
CA PHE A 105 -4.75 6.95 6.19
C PHE A 105 -5.53 8.25 6.42
N GLY A 106 -4.95 9.40 6.09
CA GLY A 106 -5.55 10.71 6.32
C GLY A 106 -6.79 11.02 5.46
N ARG A 107 -7.03 10.28 4.41
CA ARG A 107 -8.15 10.43 3.45
C ARG A 107 -9.22 9.33 3.58
N SER A 108 -8.98 8.30 4.40
CA SER A 108 -9.91 7.18 4.66
C SER A 108 -10.66 7.34 5.98
N THR A 109 -11.51 6.36 6.30
CA THR A 109 -12.17 6.23 7.60
C THR A 109 -11.34 5.46 8.62
N THR A 110 -10.10 5.11 8.27
CA THR A 110 -9.17 4.38 9.13
C THR A 110 -8.83 5.18 10.38
N THR A 111 -8.93 4.56 11.54
CA THR A 111 -8.54 5.13 12.82
C THR A 111 -7.18 4.63 13.27
N LEU A 112 -6.55 5.28 14.24
CA LEU A 112 -5.30 4.79 14.85
C LEU A 112 -5.47 3.43 15.53
N ASP A 113 -6.67 3.10 16.02
CA ASP A 113 -6.95 1.80 16.61
C ASP A 113 -7.05 0.72 15.52
N ASP A 114 -7.55 1.05 14.34
CA ASP A 114 -7.54 0.13 13.20
C ASP A 114 -6.10 -0.18 12.74
N ILE A 115 -5.22 0.81 12.77
CA ILE A 115 -3.78 0.60 12.48
C ILE A 115 -3.14 -0.33 13.53
N ARG A 116 -3.39 -0.09 14.82
CA ARG A 116 -2.89 -0.94 15.92
C ARG A 116 -3.43 -2.38 15.88
N ALA A 117 -4.60 -2.57 15.26
CA ALA A 117 -5.21 -3.89 15.10
C ALA A 117 -4.58 -4.73 13.99
N ILE A 118 -3.76 -4.14 13.11
CA ILE A 118 -3.05 -4.89 12.07
C ILE A 118 -1.96 -5.76 12.74
N PRO A 119 -1.98 -7.10 12.54
CA PRO A 119 -0.92 -7.97 13.07
C PRO A 119 0.48 -7.54 12.58
N ARG A 120 1.48 -7.59 13.48
CA ARG A 120 2.86 -7.15 13.17
C ARG A 120 3.44 -7.85 11.93
N GLU A 121 3.14 -9.12 11.77
CA GLU A 121 3.60 -9.95 10.65
C GLU A 121 3.06 -9.52 9.28
N LEU A 122 2.00 -8.73 9.24
CA LEU A 122 1.44 -8.17 8.01
C LEU A 122 1.99 -6.77 7.67
N LEU A 123 2.85 -6.21 8.50
CA LEU A 123 3.45 -4.90 8.29
C LEU A 123 4.91 -5.06 7.88
N HIS A 124 5.22 -4.87 6.60
CA HIS A 124 6.57 -4.98 6.06
C HIS A 124 7.25 -3.63 5.91
N TYR A 125 6.50 -2.59 5.56
CA TYR A 125 6.92 -1.19 5.48
C TYR A 125 5.71 -0.26 5.51
N ALA A 126 5.97 1.03 5.62
CA ALA A 126 4.95 2.08 5.53
C ALA A 126 5.46 3.23 4.66
N GLN A 127 4.56 4.04 4.13
CA GLN A 127 4.90 5.22 3.34
C GLN A 127 4.56 6.49 4.11
N ILE A 128 5.49 7.46 4.10
CA ILE A 128 5.34 8.73 4.79
C ILE A 128 5.24 9.89 3.80
N CYS A 129 4.22 10.69 3.96
CA CYS A 129 4.02 12.00 3.38
C CYS A 129 3.07 12.81 4.27
N ASP A 130 2.60 13.94 3.80
CA ASP A 130 1.52 14.71 4.39
C ASP A 130 0.57 15.24 3.30
N ALA A 131 -0.57 15.73 3.71
CA ALA A 131 -1.56 16.42 2.87
C ALA A 131 -2.62 17.07 3.77
N VAL A 132 -3.60 17.75 3.19
CA VAL A 132 -4.81 18.13 3.92
C VAL A 132 -5.64 16.87 4.20
N ALA A 133 -5.85 16.55 5.48
CA ALA A 133 -6.64 15.40 5.91
C ALA A 133 -8.15 15.61 5.70
N GLY A 134 -8.90 14.52 5.60
CA GLY A 134 -10.37 14.51 5.53
C GLY A 134 -10.93 13.51 4.53
N THR A 135 -12.23 13.26 4.66
CA THR A 135 -12.97 12.27 3.84
C THR A 135 -13.95 12.93 2.86
N HIS A 136 -13.91 14.26 2.71
CA HIS A 136 -14.84 15.04 1.89
C HIS A 136 -14.37 15.28 0.46
N PHE A 137 -13.23 14.73 0.08
CA PHE A 137 -12.64 14.91 -1.24
C PHE A 137 -13.29 13.99 -2.26
N THR A 138 -13.43 14.48 -3.49
CA THR A 138 -13.82 13.65 -4.63
C THR A 138 -12.70 12.67 -5.01
N VAL A 139 -13.04 11.64 -5.77
CA VAL A 139 -12.04 10.68 -6.29
C VAL A 139 -10.96 11.37 -7.11
N GLU A 140 -11.35 12.34 -7.93
CA GLU A 140 -10.41 13.12 -8.76
C GLU A 140 -9.43 13.92 -7.91
N GLU A 141 -9.90 14.61 -6.88
CA GLU A 141 -9.06 15.38 -5.95
C GLU A 141 -8.11 14.46 -5.16
N MET A 142 -8.59 13.29 -4.71
CA MET A 142 -7.75 12.32 -4.01
C MET A 142 -6.62 11.79 -4.91
N ILE A 143 -6.94 11.39 -6.14
CA ILE A 143 -5.95 10.91 -7.12
C ILE A 143 -4.98 12.03 -7.51
N HIS A 144 -5.47 13.25 -7.71
CA HIS A 144 -4.62 14.39 -8.02
C HIS A 144 -3.61 14.67 -6.90
N THR A 145 -4.07 14.73 -5.66
CA THR A 145 -3.17 14.91 -4.50
C THR A 145 -2.12 13.79 -4.43
N ALA A 146 -2.55 12.53 -4.61
CA ALA A 146 -1.65 11.39 -4.54
C ALA A 146 -0.52 11.44 -5.57
N ARG A 147 -0.80 11.96 -6.76
CA ARG A 147 0.12 11.96 -7.91
C ARG A 147 0.88 13.25 -8.13
N CYS A 148 0.44 14.36 -7.52
CA CYS A 148 0.92 15.69 -7.90
C CYS A 148 1.19 16.64 -6.72
N GLU A 149 0.57 16.42 -5.54
CA GLU A 149 0.50 17.46 -4.50
C GLU A 149 0.76 16.95 -3.08
N ARG A 150 1.45 15.80 -2.94
CA ARG A 150 1.86 15.33 -1.61
C ARG A 150 2.78 16.35 -0.95
N LEU A 151 2.61 16.55 0.35
CA LEU A 151 3.40 17.47 1.16
C LEU A 151 4.47 16.70 1.95
N LEU A 152 5.49 17.42 2.39
CA LEU A 152 6.46 16.88 3.36
C LEU A 152 5.77 16.65 4.71
N PRO A 153 6.18 15.63 5.47
CA PRO A 153 5.67 15.39 6.82
C PRO A 153 5.76 16.65 7.70
N GLY A 154 4.62 17.11 8.20
CA GLY A 154 4.48 18.32 9.00
C GLY A 154 4.02 19.56 8.23
N ASP A 155 3.96 19.52 6.90
CA ASP A 155 3.47 20.63 6.07
C ASP A 155 1.94 20.56 5.83
N GLY A 156 1.29 19.44 6.18
CA GLY A 156 -0.14 19.23 6.04
C GLY A 156 -0.89 19.16 7.37
N THR A 157 -2.00 18.43 7.37
CA THR A 157 -2.85 18.28 8.56
C THR A 157 -3.18 16.83 8.92
N ILE A 158 -2.53 15.86 8.26
CA ILE A 158 -2.63 14.45 8.65
C ILE A 158 -1.95 14.27 10.00
N ASP A 159 -2.53 13.46 10.88
CA ASP A 159 -1.87 13.08 12.14
C ASP A 159 -0.74 12.04 11.87
N VAL A 160 0.27 12.49 11.12
CA VAL A 160 1.43 11.67 10.76
C VAL A 160 2.15 11.16 12.01
N ARG A 161 2.26 12.01 13.05
CA ARG A 161 2.88 11.60 14.32
C ARG A 161 2.10 10.50 15.00
N GLY A 162 0.78 10.63 15.10
CA GLY A 162 -0.10 9.62 15.69
C GLY A 162 -0.03 8.32 14.92
N LEU A 163 -0.06 8.39 13.58
CA LEU A 163 0.06 7.24 12.70
C LEU A 163 1.37 6.47 12.94
N PHE A 164 2.52 7.14 12.88
CA PHE A 164 3.82 6.48 13.05
C PHE A 164 4.09 6.02 14.49
N ASN A 165 3.43 6.61 15.50
CA ASN A 165 3.40 6.08 16.87
C ASN A 165 2.49 4.85 17.02
N ALA A 166 1.52 4.65 16.12
CA ALA A 166 0.66 3.47 16.11
C ALA A 166 1.29 2.27 15.38
N LEU A 167 2.23 2.53 14.48
CA LEU A 167 3.01 1.53 13.74
C LEU A 167 4.19 1.01 14.58
N PRO A 168 4.71 -0.21 14.29
CA PRO A 168 5.93 -0.71 14.91
C PRO A 168 7.13 0.22 14.68
N ALA A 169 7.90 0.49 15.75
CA ALA A 169 9.02 1.43 15.70
C ALA A 169 10.21 0.96 14.82
N ASP A 170 10.27 -0.33 14.51
CA ASP A 170 11.30 -0.97 13.67
C ASP A 170 10.86 -1.13 12.20
N LEU A 171 9.68 -0.61 11.85
CA LEU A 171 9.14 -0.73 10.50
C LEU A 171 9.93 0.14 9.51
N PRO A 172 10.41 -0.39 8.37
CA PRO A 172 10.97 0.42 7.29
C PRO A 172 9.97 1.47 6.82
N VAL A 173 10.46 2.66 6.48
CA VAL A 173 9.62 3.77 6.02
C VAL A 173 10.13 4.27 4.69
N SER A 174 9.27 4.27 3.67
CA SER A 174 9.50 4.90 2.38
C SER A 174 8.96 6.33 2.39
N VAL A 175 9.69 7.26 1.79
CA VAL A 175 9.22 8.64 1.61
C VAL A 175 8.55 8.75 0.25
N GLU A 176 7.23 8.96 0.23
CA GLU A 176 6.44 9.09 -0.99
C GLU A 176 5.86 10.49 -1.09
N VAL A 177 6.67 11.44 -1.57
CA VAL A 177 6.29 12.85 -1.70
C VAL A 177 6.36 13.27 -3.18
N VAL A 178 5.39 12.81 -3.97
CA VAL A 178 5.21 13.25 -5.36
C VAL A 178 4.61 14.66 -5.34
N ASN A 179 5.36 15.66 -5.81
CA ASN A 179 4.93 17.06 -5.84
C ASN A 179 5.49 17.79 -7.06
N LEU A 180 4.63 18.04 -8.06
CA LEU A 180 5.04 18.63 -9.33
C LEU A 180 5.56 20.07 -9.22
N GLU A 181 5.20 20.83 -8.19
CA GLU A 181 5.74 22.19 -7.99
C GLU A 181 7.19 22.12 -7.46
N ARG A 182 7.51 21.11 -6.64
CA ARG A 182 8.85 20.89 -6.10
C ARG A 182 9.82 20.30 -7.14
N GLU A 183 9.32 19.58 -8.14
CA GLU A 183 10.14 19.04 -9.23
C GLU A 183 10.68 20.12 -10.18
N LYS A 184 10.11 21.33 -10.13
CA LYS A 184 10.52 22.47 -10.96
C LYS A 184 11.66 23.31 -10.34
N THR A 185 12.02 23.01 -9.11
CA THR A 185 13.08 23.74 -8.35
C THR A 185 14.31 22.88 -8.16
#